data_c880490576ca2c21edb9817b7017e62f
#
_entry.id   c880490576ca2c21edb9817b7017e62f
#
_cell.length_a   1.000
_cell.length_b   1.000
_cell.length_c   1.000
_cell.angle_alpha   90.00
_cell.angle_beta   90.00
_cell.angle_gamma   90.00
#
_symmetry.space_group_name_H-M   'P 1'
#
loop_
_entity.id
_entity.type
_entity.pdbx_description
1 polymer ?
#
loop_
_entity_poly.entity_id
_entity_poly.type
_entity_poly.pdbx_seq_one_letter_code
_entity_poly.pdbx_strand_id
1 'polypeptide(L)'
;MTRRKLLPILRHIVSRPTAPFHEQAVAEAILGFLKELPHVKVRGDKHGNIIARYERLGPGGSPVQPRYAFAAHMDHPGWVRVDDQVLGPSVQFPGAKHPMQFLGWVPEACLQNPAVRGYGRFAMWDLPEFQLRDGLIHARACDDLIGCAVIVSMFIDLEDSAAEGACLGLFTRAEEVGLVGAIKLASSGLIPDDITIISLETSSERPPAKIGDGPILRVGDKSSIFDSAATLSLAQIAAESHIPVQRCLMPGGSCEATAYQLAGYRSAGLCVALGNYHNCGPENRIAPEYVSFSDVHGLVSLCASIAISRTKKNEAVKSLKKRLKLNAEKYKKLLKTKP
;
A
#
# COMPACT_ATOMS: atom_id res chain seq x y z
N MET A 1 15.74 7.77 4.37
CA MET A 1 14.94 8.97 3.97
C MET A 1 14.87 9.99 5.11
N THR A 2 15.03 11.30 4.87
CA THR A 2 14.83 12.34 5.89
C THR A 2 13.44 12.96 5.79
N ARG A 3 12.90 13.49 6.91
CA ARG A 3 11.61 14.21 6.92
C ARG A 3 11.57 15.34 5.87
N ARG A 4 12.67 16.06 5.68
CA ARG A 4 12.76 17.17 4.73
C ARG A 4 12.58 16.74 3.27
N LYS A 5 13.02 15.53 2.93
CA LYS A 5 12.84 14.94 1.59
C LYS A 5 11.48 14.27 1.43
N LEU A 6 10.99 13.60 2.46
CA LEU A 6 9.72 12.83 2.42
C LEU A 6 8.49 13.74 2.29
N LEU A 7 8.43 14.84 3.05
CA LEU A 7 7.23 15.69 3.11
C LEU A 7 6.82 16.30 1.75
N PRO A 8 7.73 16.82 0.90
CA PRO A 8 7.38 17.29 -0.44
C PRO A 8 6.81 16.20 -1.36
N ILE A 9 7.34 14.96 -1.28
CA ILE A 9 6.86 13.82 -2.08
C ILE A 9 5.43 13.47 -1.66
N LEU A 10 5.19 13.30 -0.35
CA LEU A 10 3.88 13.06 0.20
C LEU A 10 2.89 14.13 -0.24
N ARG A 11 3.22 15.41 -0.03
CA ARG A 11 2.36 16.53 -0.43
C ARG A 11 2.04 16.47 -1.93
N HIS A 12 3.04 16.23 -2.77
CA HIS A 12 2.86 16.26 -4.22
C HIS A 12 1.93 15.13 -4.73
N ILE A 13 2.08 13.91 -4.20
CA ILE A 13 1.29 12.75 -4.65
C ILE A 13 -0.10 12.77 -3.99
N VAL A 14 -0.17 12.93 -2.67
CA VAL A 14 -1.42 12.83 -1.90
C VAL A 14 -2.40 13.96 -2.23
N SER A 15 -1.93 15.11 -2.71
CA SER A 15 -2.81 16.21 -3.15
C SER A 15 -3.47 15.98 -4.52
N ARG A 16 -3.10 14.93 -5.26
CA ARG A 16 -3.65 14.71 -6.60
C ARG A 16 -5.11 14.27 -6.54
N PRO A 17 -5.95 14.83 -7.42
CA PRO A 17 -7.31 14.33 -7.55
C PRO A 17 -7.31 12.96 -8.23
N THR A 18 -8.17 12.07 -7.76
CA THR A 18 -8.29 10.71 -8.28
C THR A 18 -9.68 10.13 -7.99
N ALA A 19 -10.08 9.13 -8.75
CA ALA A 19 -11.21 8.26 -8.50
C ALA A 19 -10.98 6.96 -9.29
N PRO A 20 -11.72 5.87 -9.04
CA PRO A 20 -11.62 4.67 -9.86
C PRO A 20 -11.74 4.99 -11.35
N PHE A 21 -10.79 4.49 -12.15
CA PHE A 21 -10.64 4.75 -13.60
C PHE A 21 -10.20 6.18 -13.98
N HIS A 22 -9.92 7.06 -13.02
CA HIS A 22 -9.50 8.46 -13.22
C HIS A 22 -8.22 8.80 -12.44
N GLU A 23 -7.22 7.92 -12.50
CA GLU A 23 -5.97 8.00 -11.74
C GLU A 23 -4.85 8.79 -12.44
N GLN A 24 -5.14 9.43 -13.57
CA GLN A 24 -4.11 10.06 -14.45
C GLN A 24 -3.24 11.08 -13.72
N ALA A 25 -3.83 11.93 -12.87
CA ALA A 25 -3.09 12.97 -12.16
C ALA A 25 -2.12 12.37 -11.12
N VAL A 26 -2.49 11.24 -10.51
CA VAL A 26 -1.61 10.48 -9.59
C VAL A 26 -0.51 9.79 -10.38
N ALA A 27 -0.85 9.13 -11.48
CA ALA A 27 0.11 8.46 -12.37
C ALA A 27 1.17 9.44 -12.88
N GLU A 28 0.76 10.63 -13.36
CA GLU A 28 1.67 11.68 -13.81
C GLU A 28 2.61 12.16 -12.71
N ALA A 29 2.09 12.34 -11.48
CA ALA A 29 2.89 12.73 -10.34
C ALA A 29 3.94 11.67 -9.99
N ILE A 30 3.57 10.40 -9.98
CA ILE A 30 4.47 9.26 -9.75
C ILE A 30 5.55 9.21 -10.84
N LEU A 31 5.14 9.22 -12.11
CA LEU A 31 6.05 9.18 -13.26
C LEU A 31 7.00 10.37 -13.26
N GLY A 32 6.54 11.55 -12.80
CA GLY A 32 7.36 12.74 -12.66
C GLY A 32 8.55 12.54 -11.74
N PHE A 33 8.40 11.82 -10.63
CA PHE A 33 9.52 11.47 -9.75
C PHE A 33 10.39 10.33 -10.32
N LEU A 34 9.75 9.27 -10.82
CA LEU A 34 10.47 8.06 -11.24
C LEU A 34 11.40 8.29 -12.43
N LYS A 35 11.06 9.19 -13.36
CA LYS A 35 11.89 9.51 -14.52
C LYS A 35 13.23 10.17 -14.17
N GLU A 36 13.32 10.81 -12.99
CA GLU A 36 14.54 11.45 -12.51
C GLU A 36 15.52 10.45 -11.86
N LEU A 37 15.11 9.18 -11.68
CA LEU A 37 15.88 8.15 -10.99
C LEU A 37 16.62 7.26 -12.01
N PRO A 38 17.96 7.35 -12.11
CA PRO A 38 18.73 6.71 -13.18
C PRO A 38 18.67 5.17 -13.15
N HIS A 39 18.43 4.57 -11.98
CA HIS A 39 18.34 3.12 -11.83
C HIS A 39 16.91 2.60 -11.80
N VAL A 40 15.90 3.44 -12.12
CA VAL A 40 14.49 3.04 -12.20
C VAL A 40 14.05 2.99 -13.66
N LYS A 41 13.57 1.83 -14.10
CA LYS A 41 12.90 1.66 -15.39
C LYS A 41 11.42 1.50 -15.19
N VAL A 42 10.62 2.21 -16.00
CA VAL A 42 9.15 2.20 -15.88
C VAL A 42 8.54 1.63 -17.16
N ARG A 43 7.48 0.84 -16.99
CA ARG A 43 6.60 0.39 -18.06
C ARG A 43 5.15 0.36 -17.57
N GLY A 44 4.20 0.50 -18.48
CA GLY A 44 2.78 0.29 -18.22
C GLY A 44 2.32 -1.09 -18.70
N ASP A 45 1.22 -1.58 -18.15
CA ASP A 45 0.45 -2.64 -18.77
C ASP A 45 -0.64 -2.06 -19.69
N LYS A 46 -1.38 -2.93 -20.38
CA LYS A 46 -2.48 -2.52 -21.28
C LYS A 46 -3.70 -1.92 -20.56
N HIS A 47 -3.74 -1.99 -19.24
CA HIS A 47 -4.82 -1.47 -18.41
C HIS A 47 -4.46 -0.16 -17.70
N GLY A 48 -3.21 0.32 -17.89
CA GLY A 48 -2.71 1.56 -17.32
C GLY A 48 -2.13 1.41 -15.90
N ASN A 49 -1.93 0.18 -15.41
CA ASN A 49 -1.11 -0.03 -14.23
C ASN A 49 0.35 0.30 -14.56
N ILE A 50 1.11 0.80 -13.56
CA ILE A 50 2.50 1.18 -13.72
C ILE A 50 3.39 0.16 -13.00
N ILE A 51 4.44 -0.31 -13.68
CA ILE A 51 5.46 -1.20 -13.13
C ILE A 51 6.78 -0.45 -13.18
N ALA A 52 7.33 -0.11 -12.02
CA ALA A 52 8.64 0.50 -11.87
C ALA A 52 9.62 -0.54 -11.35
N ARG A 53 10.77 -0.69 -12.01
CA ARG A 53 11.86 -1.59 -11.60
C ARG A 53 13.09 -0.76 -11.21
N TYR A 54 13.41 -0.78 -9.92
CA TYR A 54 14.72 -0.36 -9.45
C TYR A 54 15.72 -1.50 -9.65
N GLU A 55 16.90 -1.18 -10.21
CA GLU A 55 18.00 -2.12 -10.33
C GLU A 55 19.34 -1.38 -10.34
N ARG A 56 20.10 -1.58 -9.29
CA ARG A 56 21.47 -1.07 -9.19
C ARG A 56 22.43 -2.23 -8.93
N LEU A 57 23.38 -2.38 -9.81
CA LEU A 57 24.40 -3.44 -9.75
C LEU A 57 25.62 -2.94 -8.97
N GLY A 58 26.24 -3.81 -8.17
CA GLY A 58 27.54 -3.57 -7.60
C GLY A 58 28.67 -3.70 -8.65
N PRO A 59 29.89 -3.33 -8.32
CA PRO A 59 31.05 -3.44 -9.21
C PRO A 59 31.21 -4.87 -9.75
N GLY A 60 31.15 -5.03 -11.08
CA GLY A 60 31.23 -6.33 -11.75
C GLY A 60 30.01 -7.25 -11.56
N GLY A 61 28.88 -6.70 -11.05
CA GLY A 61 27.68 -7.46 -10.74
C GLY A 61 26.89 -7.89 -11.97
N SER A 62 26.31 -9.11 -11.88
CA SER A 62 25.31 -9.61 -12.82
C SER A 62 23.93 -9.04 -12.49
N PRO A 63 23.00 -8.97 -13.48
CA PRO A 63 21.61 -8.56 -13.23
C PRO A 63 20.98 -9.31 -12.06
N VAL A 64 20.34 -8.58 -11.14
CA VAL A 64 19.73 -9.15 -9.95
C VAL A 64 18.23 -9.30 -10.19
N GLN A 65 17.73 -10.52 -9.97
CA GLN A 65 16.27 -10.73 -9.99
C GLN A 65 15.61 -10.09 -8.75
N PRO A 66 14.54 -9.30 -8.92
CA PRO A 66 13.84 -8.69 -7.82
C PRO A 66 13.18 -9.78 -6.96
N ARG A 67 13.36 -9.70 -5.65
CA ARG A 67 12.78 -10.63 -4.69
C ARG A 67 11.46 -10.12 -4.12
N TYR A 68 11.26 -8.83 -4.17
CA TYR A 68 10.11 -8.14 -3.61
C TYR A 68 9.50 -7.17 -4.61
N ALA A 69 8.19 -7.12 -4.64
CA ALA A 69 7.40 -6.08 -5.27
C ALA A 69 6.53 -5.40 -4.22
N PHE A 70 6.41 -4.09 -4.29
CA PHE A 70 5.53 -3.28 -3.44
C PHE A 70 4.38 -2.78 -4.29
N ALA A 71 3.15 -3.05 -3.89
CA ALA A 71 1.95 -2.67 -4.62
C ALA A 71 1.15 -1.64 -3.83
N ALA A 72 0.62 -0.63 -4.49
CA ALA A 72 -0.26 0.40 -3.94
C ALA A 72 -1.21 0.89 -5.02
N HIS A 73 -2.46 1.21 -4.67
CA HIS A 73 -3.42 1.69 -5.63
C HIS A 73 -3.45 3.21 -5.76
N MET A 74 -3.80 3.68 -6.97
CA MET A 74 -3.80 5.09 -7.34
C MET A 74 -5.16 5.75 -7.25
N ASP A 75 -6.23 4.98 -7.07
CA ASP A 75 -7.60 5.48 -6.95
C ASP A 75 -8.00 5.72 -5.49
N HIS A 76 -9.15 6.33 -5.31
CA HIS A 76 -9.83 6.59 -4.03
C HIS A 76 -11.33 6.70 -4.30
N PRO A 77 -12.23 6.35 -3.37
CA PRO A 77 -13.66 6.46 -3.59
C PRO A 77 -14.10 7.85 -4.07
N GLY A 78 -14.97 7.89 -5.07
CA GLY A 78 -15.42 9.15 -5.62
C GLY A 78 -16.58 8.99 -6.61
N TRP A 79 -17.06 10.10 -7.13
CA TRP A 79 -18.13 10.14 -8.13
C TRP A 79 -17.53 10.16 -9.53
N VAL A 80 -18.01 9.27 -10.38
CA VAL A 80 -17.51 9.10 -11.75
C VAL A 80 -18.69 9.23 -12.72
N ARG A 81 -18.49 9.95 -13.81
CA ARG A 81 -19.43 9.96 -14.91
C ARG A 81 -19.36 8.64 -15.65
N VAL A 82 -20.47 7.94 -15.71
CA VAL A 82 -20.63 6.68 -16.43
C VAL A 82 -21.52 6.96 -17.63
N ASP A 83 -20.99 6.81 -18.84
CA ASP A 83 -21.71 7.18 -20.05
C ASP A 83 -22.74 6.12 -20.48
N ASP A 84 -22.48 4.81 -20.24
CA ASP A 84 -23.28 3.71 -20.82
C ASP A 84 -23.68 2.59 -19.85
N GLN A 85 -23.26 2.60 -18.60
CA GLN A 85 -23.60 1.55 -17.63
C GLN A 85 -23.93 2.14 -16.25
N VAL A 86 -25.14 1.85 -15.78
CA VAL A 86 -25.54 2.19 -14.41
C VAL A 86 -24.99 1.10 -13.49
N LEU A 87 -23.92 1.41 -12.75
CA LEU A 87 -23.26 0.47 -11.82
C LEU A 87 -23.73 0.64 -10.37
N GLY A 88 -24.58 1.64 -10.10
CA GLY A 88 -25.05 1.95 -8.75
C GLY A 88 -25.89 3.22 -8.68
N PRO A 89 -26.21 3.74 -7.49
CA PRO A 89 -26.98 4.96 -7.31
C PRO A 89 -26.32 6.14 -8.04
N SER A 90 -27.08 6.84 -8.86
CA SER A 90 -26.60 8.05 -9.54
C SER A 90 -27.08 9.30 -8.83
N VAL A 91 -26.23 10.33 -8.77
CA VAL A 91 -26.54 11.63 -8.18
C VAL A 91 -26.32 12.71 -9.24
N GLN A 92 -27.30 13.61 -9.39
CA GLN A 92 -27.15 14.81 -10.21
C GLN A 92 -26.67 15.95 -9.34
N PHE A 93 -25.41 16.35 -9.49
CA PHE A 93 -24.89 17.52 -8.77
C PHE A 93 -25.37 18.82 -9.38
N PRO A 94 -25.59 19.90 -8.58
CA PRO A 94 -25.90 21.22 -9.09
C PRO A 94 -24.85 21.68 -10.09
N GLY A 95 -25.30 22.03 -11.31
CA GLY A 95 -24.43 22.48 -12.42
C GLY A 95 -23.72 21.37 -13.20
N ALA A 96 -23.82 20.11 -12.80
CA ALA A 96 -23.31 19.00 -13.60
C ALA A 96 -24.26 18.68 -14.76
N LYS A 97 -23.70 18.53 -15.99
CA LYS A 97 -24.50 18.23 -17.19
C LYS A 97 -24.99 16.77 -17.24
N HIS A 98 -24.35 15.88 -16.49
CA HIS A 98 -24.62 14.44 -16.48
C HIS A 98 -24.63 13.91 -15.05
N PRO A 99 -25.44 12.87 -14.75
CA PRO A 99 -25.40 12.22 -13.46
C PRO A 99 -24.01 11.56 -13.25
N MET A 100 -23.60 11.49 -12.00
CA MET A 100 -22.37 10.80 -11.57
C MET A 100 -22.75 9.67 -10.61
N GLN A 101 -22.03 8.59 -10.68
CA GLN A 101 -22.16 7.45 -9.77
C GLN A 101 -21.03 7.45 -8.78
N PHE A 102 -21.32 7.13 -7.52
CA PHE A 102 -20.30 6.89 -6.53
C PHE A 102 -19.69 5.50 -6.76
N LEU A 103 -18.37 5.44 -6.89
CA LEU A 103 -17.58 4.23 -7.00
C LEU A 103 -16.70 4.11 -5.76
N GLY A 104 -16.70 2.92 -5.15
CA GLY A 104 -16.09 2.62 -3.86
C GLY A 104 -17.15 2.32 -2.81
N TRP A 105 -16.73 2.15 -1.56
CA TRP A 105 -17.63 1.86 -0.45
C TRP A 105 -17.58 2.92 0.64
N VAL A 106 -18.75 3.44 1.01
CA VAL A 106 -18.98 4.27 2.18
C VAL A 106 -20.37 3.96 2.78
N PRO A 107 -20.61 4.26 4.06
CA PRO A 107 -21.96 4.22 4.60
C PRO A 107 -22.91 5.12 3.81
N GLU A 108 -24.14 4.68 3.56
CA GLU A 108 -25.14 5.42 2.78
C GLU A 108 -25.38 6.84 3.32
N ALA A 109 -25.34 7.01 4.65
CA ALA A 109 -25.47 8.31 5.29
C ALA A 109 -24.43 9.34 4.81
N CYS A 110 -23.24 8.90 4.43
CA CYS A 110 -22.17 9.76 3.89
C CYS A 110 -22.48 10.28 2.47
N LEU A 111 -23.41 9.64 1.75
CA LEU A 111 -23.79 10.04 0.40
C LEU A 111 -24.93 11.06 0.35
N GLN A 112 -25.52 11.40 1.50
CA GLN A 112 -26.61 12.38 1.57
C GLN A 112 -26.07 13.80 1.48
N ASN A 113 -26.46 14.56 0.43
CA ASN A 113 -26.07 15.95 0.20
C ASN A 113 -24.54 16.21 0.28
N PRO A 114 -23.73 15.51 -0.50
CA PRO A 114 -22.29 15.60 -0.41
C PRO A 114 -21.75 16.93 -0.91
N ALA A 115 -20.87 17.57 -0.14
CA ALA A 115 -20.03 18.65 -0.65
C ALA A 115 -18.91 18.05 -1.51
N VAL A 116 -18.91 18.33 -2.81
CA VAL A 116 -17.96 17.75 -3.76
C VAL A 116 -17.27 18.81 -4.60
N ARG A 117 -16.05 18.50 -5.01
CA ARG A 117 -15.27 19.26 -5.98
C ARG A 117 -15.15 18.46 -7.27
N GLY A 118 -15.56 19.05 -8.39
CA GLY A 118 -15.51 18.42 -9.71
C GLY A 118 -14.14 18.53 -10.37
N TYR A 119 -13.77 17.48 -11.10
CA TYR A 119 -12.54 17.38 -11.90
C TYR A 119 -12.86 16.89 -13.32
N GLY A 120 -13.87 17.48 -13.95
CA GLY A 120 -14.35 17.13 -15.29
C GLY A 120 -15.23 15.90 -15.29
N ARG A 121 -14.69 14.72 -15.53
CA ARG A 121 -15.44 13.45 -15.59
C ARG A 121 -15.62 12.75 -14.25
N PHE A 122 -15.03 13.27 -13.17
CA PHE A 122 -15.17 12.74 -11.84
C PHE A 122 -15.21 13.85 -10.79
N ALA A 123 -15.58 13.52 -9.57
CA ALA A 123 -15.58 14.41 -8.42
C ALA A 123 -15.15 13.66 -7.17
N MET A 124 -14.59 14.40 -6.23
CA MET A 124 -14.22 13.91 -4.89
C MET A 124 -14.90 14.79 -3.83
N TRP A 125 -14.85 14.33 -2.57
CA TRP A 125 -15.23 15.20 -1.45
C TRP A 125 -14.48 16.53 -1.50
N ASP A 126 -15.15 17.64 -1.23
CA ASP A 126 -14.52 18.96 -1.13
C ASP A 126 -13.83 19.11 0.24
N LEU A 127 -12.71 18.44 0.34
CA LEU A 127 -11.87 18.36 1.55
C LEU A 127 -10.47 18.90 1.27
N PRO A 128 -9.71 19.28 2.32
CA PRO A 128 -8.31 19.68 2.18
C PRO A 128 -7.50 18.62 1.45
N GLU A 129 -6.70 19.06 0.47
CA GLU A 129 -5.88 18.16 -0.33
C GLU A 129 -4.72 17.55 0.48
N PHE A 130 -4.09 18.38 1.34
CA PHE A 130 -2.99 17.96 2.21
C PHE A 130 -2.74 18.99 3.31
N GLN A 131 -2.77 18.58 4.56
CA GLN A 131 -2.39 19.38 5.73
C GLN A 131 -1.54 18.53 6.68
N LEU A 132 -0.41 19.06 7.13
CA LEU A 132 0.36 18.46 8.22
C LEU A 132 0.13 19.28 9.48
N ARG A 133 -0.51 18.67 10.49
CA ARG A 133 -0.81 19.30 11.77
C ARG A 133 -0.60 18.27 12.89
N ASP A 134 0.08 18.69 13.96
CA ASP A 134 0.32 17.88 15.17
C ASP A 134 0.91 16.48 14.87
N GLY A 135 1.77 16.38 13.87
CA GLY A 135 2.39 15.12 13.45
C GLY A 135 1.49 14.22 12.61
N LEU A 136 0.25 14.63 12.33
CA LEU A 136 -0.70 13.93 11.48
C LEU A 136 -0.79 14.58 10.10
N ILE A 137 -0.82 13.75 9.07
CA ILE A 137 -1.16 14.13 7.70
C ILE A 137 -2.67 13.99 7.57
N HIS A 138 -3.34 15.10 7.31
CA HIS A 138 -4.76 15.13 6.96
C HIS A 138 -4.89 15.37 5.46
N ALA A 139 -5.65 14.52 4.77
CA ALA A 139 -5.86 14.65 3.33
C ALA A 139 -7.22 14.15 2.90
N ARG A 140 -7.63 14.58 1.71
CA ARG A 140 -8.83 14.07 1.05
C ARG A 140 -8.71 12.59 0.69
N ALA A 141 -7.49 12.13 0.33
CA ALA A 141 -7.21 10.75 -0.06
C ALA A 141 -5.84 10.32 0.53
N CYS A 142 -5.85 9.67 1.67
CA CYS A 142 -4.68 8.95 2.19
C CYS A 142 -4.65 7.53 1.62
N ASP A 143 -5.80 6.91 1.52
CA ASP A 143 -6.03 5.57 0.97
C ASP A 143 -6.10 5.60 -0.56
N ASP A 144 -5.14 5.02 -1.35
CA ASP A 144 -3.82 4.59 -0.85
C ASP A 144 -2.70 5.43 -1.51
N LEU A 145 -2.95 6.73 -1.67
CA LEU A 145 -1.95 7.64 -2.21
C LEU A 145 -0.72 7.75 -1.27
N ILE A 146 -0.90 7.41 0.01
CA ILE A 146 0.22 7.27 0.96
C ILE A 146 1.10 6.08 0.54
N GLY A 147 0.54 4.91 0.23
CA GLY A 147 1.30 3.76 -0.26
C GLY A 147 2.03 4.06 -1.56
N CYS A 148 1.39 4.75 -2.50
CA CYS A 148 2.04 5.25 -3.71
C CYS A 148 3.25 6.15 -3.39
N ALA A 149 3.08 7.12 -2.49
CA ALA A 149 4.17 8.02 -2.07
C ALA A 149 5.28 7.28 -1.30
N VAL A 150 4.95 6.24 -0.54
CA VAL A 150 5.92 5.36 0.14
C VAL A 150 6.80 4.63 -0.88
N ILE A 151 6.21 4.04 -1.93
CA ILE A 151 7.00 3.34 -2.99
C ILE A 151 7.94 4.30 -3.69
N VAL A 152 7.47 5.49 -4.09
CA VAL A 152 8.32 6.52 -4.72
C VAL A 152 9.43 6.95 -3.77
N SER A 153 9.11 7.19 -2.50
CA SER A 153 10.09 7.60 -1.48
C SER A 153 11.12 6.51 -1.20
N MET A 154 10.71 5.24 -1.21
CA MET A 154 11.61 4.10 -1.11
C MET A 154 12.62 4.09 -2.25
N PHE A 155 12.20 4.27 -3.51
CA PHE A 155 13.12 4.32 -4.65
C PHE A 155 14.12 5.48 -4.55
N ILE A 156 13.66 6.66 -4.14
CA ILE A 156 14.53 7.81 -3.91
C ILE A 156 15.55 7.51 -2.78
N ASP A 157 15.13 6.84 -1.71
CA ASP A 157 16.02 6.47 -0.61
C ASP A 157 17.08 5.44 -1.03
N LEU A 158 16.69 4.48 -1.87
CA LEU A 158 17.62 3.51 -2.47
C LEU A 158 18.64 4.18 -3.40
N GLU A 159 18.21 5.16 -4.22
CA GLU A 159 19.10 5.95 -5.06
C GLU A 159 20.09 6.78 -4.25
N ASP A 160 19.58 7.54 -3.27
CA ASP A 160 20.39 8.41 -2.40
C ASP A 160 21.46 7.62 -1.62
N SER A 161 21.11 6.41 -1.19
CA SER A 161 22.02 5.51 -0.45
C SER A 161 22.92 4.68 -1.34
N ALA A 162 22.78 4.81 -2.66
CA ALA A 162 23.48 3.98 -3.65
C ALA A 162 23.29 2.46 -3.40
N ALA A 163 22.10 2.07 -2.96
CA ALA A 163 21.81 0.72 -2.54
C ALA A 163 21.86 -0.28 -3.71
N GLU A 164 22.67 -1.33 -3.58
CA GLU A 164 22.72 -2.41 -4.55
C GLU A 164 21.56 -3.37 -4.36
N GLY A 165 20.89 -3.75 -5.44
CA GLY A 165 19.78 -4.69 -5.43
C GLY A 165 18.75 -4.41 -6.52
N ALA A 166 17.64 -5.15 -6.46
CA ALA A 166 16.51 -4.95 -7.36
C ALA A 166 15.19 -5.19 -6.64
N CYS A 167 14.20 -4.33 -6.90
CA CYS A 167 12.82 -4.49 -6.46
C CYS A 167 11.84 -3.89 -7.48
N LEU A 168 10.55 -4.20 -7.33
CA LEU A 168 9.49 -3.61 -8.14
C LEU A 168 8.59 -2.71 -7.29
N GLY A 169 8.10 -1.63 -7.90
CA GLY A 169 6.93 -0.87 -7.47
C GLY A 169 5.80 -1.11 -8.46
N LEU A 170 4.63 -1.44 -7.95
CA LEU A 170 3.43 -1.70 -8.72
C LEU A 170 2.40 -0.66 -8.31
N PHE A 171 1.97 0.18 -9.25
CA PHE A 171 0.94 1.18 -9.00
C PHE A 171 -0.30 0.77 -9.78
N THR A 172 -1.36 0.43 -9.08
CA THR A 172 -2.54 -0.21 -9.65
C THR A 172 -3.70 0.75 -9.73
N ARG A 173 -4.72 0.37 -10.51
CA ARG A 173 -5.91 1.16 -10.79
C ARG A 173 -7.15 0.45 -10.27
N ALA A 174 -8.16 1.24 -9.91
CA ALA A 174 -9.51 0.75 -9.62
C ALA A 174 -9.54 -0.39 -8.56
N GLU A 175 -8.80 -0.20 -7.48
CA GLU A 175 -8.80 -1.09 -6.30
C GLU A 175 -10.15 -1.03 -5.60
N GLU A 176 -10.66 0.18 -5.38
CA GLU A 176 -11.86 0.54 -4.61
C GLU A 176 -13.17 -0.03 -5.19
N VAL A 177 -13.11 -0.60 -6.36
CA VAL A 177 -14.23 -1.27 -7.04
C VAL A 177 -13.99 -2.76 -7.25
N GLY A 178 -13.12 -3.36 -6.42
CA GLY A 178 -12.90 -4.81 -6.38
C GLY A 178 -11.55 -5.26 -6.93
N LEU A 179 -10.46 -4.57 -6.59
CA LEU A 179 -9.07 -4.97 -6.86
C LEU A 179 -8.76 -5.13 -8.37
N VAL A 180 -9.48 -4.39 -9.24
CA VAL A 180 -9.51 -4.63 -10.69
C VAL A 180 -8.12 -4.56 -11.32
N GLY A 181 -7.35 -3.53 -10.99
CA GLY A 181 -5.99 -3.34 -11.49
C GLY A 181 -5.05 -4.47 -11.07
N ALA A 182 -5.07 -4.84 -9.79
CA ALA A 182 -4.24 -5.92 -9.24
C ALA A 182 -4.57 -7.27 -9.89
N ILE A 183 -5.85 -7.62 -10.06
CA ILE A 183 -6.28 -8.85 -10.73
C ILE A 183 -5.75 -8.91 -12.18
N LYS A 184 -5.86 -7.79 -12.92
CA LYS A 184 -5.37 -7.71 -14.30
C LYS A 184 -3.85 -7.77 -14.37
N LEU A 185 -3.16 -7.10 -13.45
CA LEU A 185 -1.71 -7.10 -13.39
C LEU A 185 -1.16 -8.47 -12.98
N ALA A 186 -1.78 -9.14 -12.00
CA ALA A 186 -1.39 -10.47 -11.55
C ALA A 186 -1.44 -11.52 -12.67
N SER A 187 -2.40 -11.40 -13.59
CA SER A 187 -2.56 -12.33 -14.73
C SER A 187 -1.83 -11.90 -16.01
N SER A 188 -1.06 -10.82 -15.96
CA SER A 188 -0.43 -10.23 -17.15
C SER A 188 0.83 -10.93 -17.65
N GLY A 189 1.49 -11.76 -16.81
CA GLY A 189 2.83 -12.31 -17.06
C GLY A 189 3.97 -11.28 -16.99
N LEU A 190 3.67 -10.03 -16.53
CA LEU A 190 4.65 -8.96 -16.42
C LEU A 190 5.40 -8.98 -15.08
N ILE A 191 4.88 -9.67 -14.08
CA ILE A 191 5.50 -9.83 -12.76
C ILE A 191 6.22 -11.18 -12.74
N PRO A 192 7.49 -11.27 -12.29
CA PRO A 192 8.19 -12.53 -12.13
C PRO A 192 7.47 -13.49 -11.15
N ASP A 193 7.39 -14.78 -11.49
CA ASP A 193 6.64 -15.78 -10.70
C ASP A 193 7.21 -16.02 -9.29
N ASP A 194 8.53 -15.91 -9.10
CA ASP A 194 9.20 -16.19 -7.81
C ASP A 194 9.43 -14.93 -6.94
N ILE A 195 8.60 -13.93 -7.12
CA ILE A 195 8.62 -12.70 -6.32
C ILE A 195 7.68 -12.79 -5.13
N THR A 196 7.98 -12.07 -4.06
CA THR A 196 7.03 -11.84 -2.97
C THR A 196 6.40 -10.46 -3.16
N ILE A 197 5.08 -10.40 -3.27
CA ILE A 197 4.34 -9.14 -3.44
C ILE A 197 3.87 -8.66 -2.07
N ILE A 198 4.15 -7.40 -1.77
CA ILE A 198 3.79 -6.72 -0.53
C ILE A 198 2.80 -5.62 -0.89
N SER A 199 1.52 -5.83 -0.57
CA SER A 199 0.52 -4.78 -0.69
C SER A 199 0.78 -3.75 0.40
N LEU A 200 0.96 -2.50 -0.01
CA LEU A 200 0.93 -1.35 0.88
C LEU A 200 -0.52 -0.88 0.98
N GLU A 201 -0.86 -0.31 2.12
CA GLU A 201 -2.23 0.13 2.39
C GLU A 201 -2.27 1.24 3.45
N THR A 202 -3.38 1.92 3.51
CA THR A 202 -3.81 2.60 4.72
C THR A 202 -5.08 1.92 5.23
N SER A 203 -5.11 1.54 6.51
CA SER A 203 -6.19 0.69 7.02
C SER A 203 -6.81 1.28 8.28
N SER A 204 -8.13 1.27 8.39
CA SER A 204 -8.86 1.80 9.55
C SER A 204 -8.17 1.45 10.87
N GLU A 205 -7.95 2.45 11.72
CA GLU A 205 -7.49 2.23 13.09
C GLU A 205 -8.47 1.34 13.83
N ARG A 206 -8.01 0.16 14.24
CA ARG A 206 -8.80 -0.84 15.00
C ARG A 206 -7.89 -1.58 15.96
N PRO A 207 -8.31 -1.77 17.22
CA PRO A 207 -7.51 -2.53 18.17
C PRO A 207 -7.11 -3.91 17.60
N PRO A 208 -5.85 -4.35 17.79
CA PRO A 208 -4.80 -3.68 18.56
C PRO A 208 -4.00 -2.61 17.79
N ALA A 209 -4.28 -2.36 16.49
CA ALA A 209 -3.58 -1.37 15.68
C ALA A 209 -3.93 0.05 16.11
N LYS A 210 -2.90 0.94 16.20
CA LYS A 210 -3.03 2.33 16.62
C LYS A 210 -2.22 3.25 15.71
N ILE A 211 -2.75 4.46 15.52
CA ILE A 211 -2.04 5.56 14.86
C ILE A 211 -0.91 6.03 15.80
N GLY A 212 0.30 6.14 15.26
CA GLY A 212 1.48 6.60 16.00
C GLY A 212 2.36 5.48 16.59
N ASP A 213 1.89 4.23 16.59
CA ASP A 213 2.64 3.07 17.14
C ASP A 213 3.50 2.36 16.07
N GLY A 214 3.72 2.99 14.91
CA GLY A 214 4.55 2.48 13.80
C GLY A 214 3.76 1.73 12.74
N PRO A 215 4.44 1.33 11.64
CA PRO A 215 3.84 0.55 10.57
C PRO A 215 3.22 -0.76 11.06
N ILE A 216 2.20 -1.22 10.35
CA ILE A 216 1.49 -2.46 10.64
C ILE A 216 1.95 -3.54 9.67
N LEU A 217 2.43 -4.67 10.19
CA LEU A 217 2.61 -5.91 9.46
C LEU A 217 1.28 -6.65 9.47
N ARG A 218 0.56 -6.61 8.34
CA ARG A 218 -0.73 -7.29 8.19
C ARG A 218 -0.51 -8.79 8.05
N VAL A 219 -1.20 -9.58 8.88
CA VAL A 219 -1.16 -11.06 8.77
C VAL A 219 -2.29 -11.60 7.92
N GLY A 220 -3.22 -10.76 7.51
CA GLY A 220 -4.37 -11.07 6.66
C GLY A 220 -5.31 -9.88 6.56
N ASP A 221 -6.34 -10.03 5.76
CA ASP A 221 -7.43 -9.09 5.55
C ASP A 221 -8.81 -9.75 5.79
N LYS A 222 -9.89 -9.15 5.30
CA LYS A 222 -11.25 -9.70 5.41
C LYS A 222 -11.39 -11.04 4.69
N SER A 223 -10.67 -11.25 3.59
CA SER A 223 -10.87 -12.37 2.66
C SER A 223 -9.81 -13.46 2.79
N SER A 224 -8.59 -13.14 3.23
CA SER A 224 -7.50 -14.13 3.26
C SER A 224 -6.51 -13.91 4.42
N ILE A 225 -5.81 -14.98 4.76
CA ILE A 225 -4.62 -14.95 5.63
C ILE A 225 -3.41 -15.02 4.71
N PHE A 226 -2.47 -14.10 4.88
CA PHE A 226 -1.32 -13.96 4.00
C PHE A 226 -0.26 -15.02 4.24
N ASP A 227 0.69 -15.15 3.29
CA ASP A 227 1.75 -16.15 3.37
C ASP A 227 2.56 -16.00 4.68
N SER A 228 2.56 -17.07 5.48
CA SER A 228 3.17 -17.04 6.80
C SER A 228 4.69 -16.93 6.75
N ALA A 229 5.35 -17.48 5.70
CA ALA A 229 6.79 -17.40 5.55
C ALA A 229 7.23 -16.00 5.10
N ALA A 230 6.44 -15.35 4.21
CA ALA A 230 6.64 -13.97 3.86
C ALA A 230 6.46 -13.06 5.09
N THR A 231 5.36 -13.19 5.82
CA THR A 231 5.08 -12.43 7.04
C THR A 231 6.18 -12.57 8.09
N LEU A 232 6.68 -13.80 8.33
CA LEU A 232 7.79 -14.02 9.26
C LEU A 232 9.10 -13.37 8.77
N SER A 233 9.37 -13.41 7.47
CA SER A 233 10.55 -12.76 6.88
C SER A 233 10.50 -11.25 7.05
N LEU A 234 9.34 -10.61 6.80
CA LEU A 234 9.17 -9.17 7.01
C LEU A 234 9.33 -8.78 8.48
N ALA A 235 8.78 -9.58 9.41
CA ALA A 235 8.96 -9.36 10.85
C ALA A 235 10.44 -9.46 11.27
N GLN A 236 11.19 -10.40 10.70
CA GLN A 236 12.62 -10.53 10.95
C GLN A 236 13.38 -9.31 10.42
N ILE A 237 13.12 -8.87 9.19
CA ILE A 237 13.77 -7.70 8.58
C ILE A 237 13.47 -6.44 9.41
N ALA A 238 12.23 -6.25 9.85
CA ALA A 238 11.86 -5.12 10.71
C ALA A 238 12.66 -5.11 12.02
N ALA A 239 12.79 -6.28 12.66
CA ALA A 239 13.58 -6.43 13.89
C ALA A 239 15.09 -6.18 13.68
N GLU A 240 15.67 -6.70 12.59
CA GLU A 240 17.07 -6.49 12.21
C GLU A 240 17.37 -5.02 11.88
N SER A 241 16.38 -4.32 11.32
CA SER A 241 16.46 -2.89 10.99
C SER A 241 16.07 -1.97 12.15
N HIS A 242 15.73 -2.52 13.32
CA HIS A 242 15.27 -1.78 14.50
C HIS A 242 14.05 -0.88 14.24
N ILE A 243 13.16 -1.31 13.34
CA ILE A 243 11.92 -0.60 13.02
C ILE A 243 10.78 -1.28 13.80
N PRO A 244 10.14 -0.56 14.75
CA PRO A 244 9.00 -1.11 15.47
C PRO A 244 7.84 -1.31 14.51
N VAL A 245 7.19 -2.47 14.60
CA VAL A 245 6.00 -2.79 13.80
C VAL A 245 4.90 -3.38 14.67
N GLN A 246 3.68 -3.00 14.39
CA GLN A 246 2.50 -3.63 14.93
C GLN A 246 2.18 -4.87 14.07
N ARG A 247 1.81 -6.00 14.67
CA ARG A 247 1.45 -7.20 13.93
C ARG A 247 -0.02 -7.51 14.13
N CYS A 248 -0.84 -7.29 13.10
CA CYS A 248 -2.29 -7.33 13.24
C CYS A 248 -2.97 -8.05 12.06
N LEU A 249 -4.11 -8.67 12.33
CA LEU A 249 -5.13 -8.96 11.34
C LEU A 249 -5.94 -7.69 11.12
N MET A 250 -6.15 -7.30 9.85
CA MET A 250 -6.90 -6.09 9.48
C MET A 250 -8.19 -6.50 8.72
N PRO A 251 -9.27 -6.90 9.42
CA PRO A 251 -10.44 -7.54 8.81
C PRO A 251 -11.47 -6.55 8.27
N GLY A 252 -11.15 -5.26 8.15
CA GLY A 252 -12.09 -4.22 7.72
C GLY A 252 -12.47 -4.29 6.25
N GLY A 253 -11.52 -4.65 5.38
CA GLY A 253 -11.66 -4.80 3.93
C GLY A 253 -10.66 -5.80 3.40
N SER A 254 -10.79 -6.14 2.11
CA SER A 254 -9.78 -6.92 1.38
C SER A 254 -8.81 -5.95 0.71
N CYS A 255 -7.58 -6.38 0.51
CA CYS A 255 -6.56 -5.59 -0.19
C CYS A 255 -5.94 -6.38 -1.34
N GLU A 256 -5.10 -5.72 -2.11
CA GLU A 256 -4.47 -6.31 -3.29
C GLU A 256 -3.64 -7.56 -3.01
N ALA A 257 -3.11 -7.73 -1.76
CA ALA A 257 -2.40 -8.95 -1.36
C ALA A 257 -3.25 -10.21 -1.57
N THR A 258 -4.57 -10.13 -1.34
CA THR A 258 -5.51 -11.22 -1.61
C THR A 258 -5.59 -11.54 -3.09
N ALA A 259 -5.68 -10.53 -3.98
CA ALA A 259 -5.72 -10.76 -5.43
C ALA A 259 -4.44 -11.43 -5.94
N TYR A 260 -3.28 -10.97 -5.51
CA TYR A 260 -2.00 -11.58 -5.88
C TYR A 260 -1.85 -13.00 -5.32
N GLN A 261 -2.28 -13.23 -4.08
CA GLN A 261 -2.22 -14.57 -3.48
C GLN A 261 -3.09 -15.58 -4.23
N LEU A 262 -4.31 -15.19 -4.62
CA LEU A 262 -5.20 -16.04 -5.41
C LEU A 262 -4.66 -16.32 -6.83
N ALA A 263 -3.85 -15.41 -7.36
CA ALA A 263 -3.13 -15.60 -8.62
C ALA A 263 -1.86 -16.47 -8.49
N GLY A 264 -1.54 -16.97 -7.29
CA GLY A 264 -0.42 -17.88 -7.03
C GLY A 264 0.87 -17.21 -6.55
N TYR A 265 0.90 -15.90 -6.42
CA TYR A 265 2.05 -15.20 -5.84
C TYR A 265 2.10 -15.38 -4.32
N ARG A 266 3.31 -15.39 -3.78
CA ARG A 266 3.50 -15.23 -2.34
C ARG A 266 3.21 -13.78 -1.97
N SER A 267 2.27 -13.54 -1.06
CA SER A 267 1.84 -12.19 -0.71
C SER A 267 1.89 -11.92 0.78
N ALA A 268 2.17 -10.67 1.13
CA ALA A 268 2.09 -10.13 2.47
C ALA A 268 1.52 -8.71 2.41
N GLY A 269 1.20 -8.11 3.55
CA GLY A 269 0.71 -6.74 3.61
C GLY A 269 1.46 -5.91 4.64
N LEU A 270 1.69 -4.65 4.30
CA LEU A 270 2.14 -3.61 5.21
C LEU A 270 1.16 -2.44 5.12
N CYS A 271 0.86 -1.78 6.23
CA CYS A 271 0.04 -0.57 6.19
C CYS A 271 0.39 0.42 7.30
N VAL A 272 -0.20 1.59 7.24
CA VAL A 272 -0.30 2.51 8.38
C VAL A 272 -1.75 2.58 8.84
N ALA A 273 -1.95 2.84 10.13
CA ALA A 273 -3.29 3.04 10.67
C ALA A 273 -3.88 4.36 10.17
N LEU A 274 -5.16 4.33 9.78
CA LEU A 274 -5.92 5.40 9.14
C LEU A 274 -7.12 5.81 9.99
N GLY A 275 -7.26 7.09 10.22
CA GLY A 275 -8.48 7.68 10.76
C GLY A 275 -9.39 8.21 9.67
N ASN A 276 -10.69 8.24 9.95
CA ASN A 276 -11.75 8.66 9.03
C ASN A 276 -11.74 7.89 7.69
N TYR A 277 -11.59 6.57 7.76
CA TYR A 277 -11.51 5.68 6.59
C TYR A 277 -12.58 6.00 5.54
N HIS A 278 -12.17 6.18 4.28
CA HIS A 278 -12.99 6.64 3.17
C HIS A 278 -13.72 7.96 3.46
N ASN A 279 -13.03 8.87 4.16
CA ASN A 279 -13.57 10.15 4.60
C ASN A 279 -14.76 10.09 5.56
N CYS A 280 -15.05 8.92 6.13
CA CYS A 280 -16.14 8.74 7.10
C CYS A 280 -15.64 8.99 8.52
N GLY A 281 -15.85 10.18 9.00
CA GLY A 281 -15.59 10.59 10.38
C GLY A 281 -16.68 10.15 11.36
N PRO A 282 -16.58 10.58 12.64
CA PRO A 282 -17.59 10.28 13.64
C PRO A 282 -18.99 10.70 13.19
N GLU A 283 -19.99 9.90 13.55
CA GLU A 283 -21.41 10.12 13.20
C GLU A 283 -21.65 10.20 11.68
N ASN A 284 -20.84 9.50 10.88
CA ASN A 284 -20.87 9.52 9.41
C ASN A 284 -20.70 10.92 8.79
N ARG A 285 -20.07 11.85 9.52
CA ARG A 285 -19.74 13.16 8.94
C ARG A 285 -18.51 13.04 8.03
N ILE A 286 -18.60 13.66 6.87
CA ILE A 286 -17.47 13.70 5.94
C ILE A 286 -16.33 14.55 6.52
N ALA A 287 -15.14 13.95 6.58
CA ALA A 287 -13.94 14.55 7.14
C ALA A 287 -12.68 14.06 6.42
N PRO A 288 -11.58 14.84 6.42
CA PRO A 288 -10.32 14.37 5.85
C PRO A 288 -9.86 13.08 6.53
N GLU A 289 -9.34 12.16 5.75
CA GLU A 289 -8.57 11.05 6.29
C GLU A 289 -7.30 11.54 6.97
N TYR A 290 -6.75 10.77 7.90
CA TYR A 290 -5.48 11.13 8.51
C TYR A 290 -4.65 9.93 8.92
N VAL A 291 -3.33 10.08 8.79
CA VAL A 291 -2.31 9.09 9.18
C VAL A 291 -1.19 9.77 9.97
N SER A 292 -0.46 9.00 10.78
CA SER A 292 0.73 9.51 11.46
C SER A 292 1.89 9.68 10.48
N PHE A 293 2.51 10.86 10.46
CA PHE A 293 3.72 11.10 9.67
C PHE A 293 4.87 10.18 10.10
N SER A 294 5.01 9.88 11.38
CA SER A 294 6.06 8.98 11.89
C SER A 294 5.85 7.55 11.40
N ASP A 295 4.60 7.07 11.31
CA ASP A 295 4.30 5.74 10.82
C ASP A 295 4.59 5.61 9.33
N VAL A 296 4.22 6.63 8.54
CA VAL A 296 4.57 6.72 7.11
C VAL A 296 6.09 6.72 6.92
N HIS A 297 6.82 7.51 7.69
CA HIS A 297 8.28 7.53 7.64
C HIS A 297 8.90 6.17 8.00
N GLY A 298 8.36 5.52 9.04
CA GLY A 298 8.74 4.15 9.44
C GLY A 298 8.46 3.13 8.32
N LEU A 299 7.31 3.27 7.62
CA LEU A 299 6.95 2.40 6.50
C LEU A 299 7.91 2.56 5.31
N VAL A 300 8.30 3.80 4.95
CA VAL A 300 9.34 4.03 3.91
C VAL A 300 10.64 3.34 4.28
N SER A 301 11.10 3.50 5.52
CA SER A 301 12.36 2.90 6.00
C SER A 301 12.30 1.37 5.99
N LEU A 302 11.13 0.82 6.36
CA LEU A 302 10.89 -0.63 6.33
C LEU A 302 10.90 -1.17 4.90
N CYS A 303 10.19 -0.52 3.98
CA CYS A 303 10.17 -0.90 2.56
C CYS A 303 11.58 -0.85 1.95
N ALA A 304 12.37 0.18 2.23
CA ALA A 304 13.76 0.27 1.76
C ALA A 304 14.62 -0.88 2.32
N SER A 305 14.50 -1.19 3.62
CA SER A 305 15.21 -2.32 4.25
C SER A 305 14.82 -3.67 3.63
N ILE A 306 13.54 -3.87 3.33
CA ILE A 306 13.04 -5.09 2.68
C ILE A 306 13.58 -5.19 1.25
N ALA A 307 13.54 -4.10 0.47
CA ALA A 307 13.92 -4.07 -0.93
C ALA A 307 15.35 -4.58 -1.18
N ILE A 308 16.28 -4.25 -0.28
CA ILE A 308 17.70 -4.64 -0.36
C ILE A 308 18.07 -5.81 0.54
N SER A 309 17.11 -6.38 1.27
CA SER A 309 17.39 -7.47 2.20
C SER A 309 18.02 -8.67 1.51
N ARG A 310 19.14 -9.15 2.06
CA ARG A 310 19.81 -10.38 1.63
C ARG A 310 19.33 -11.63 2.37
N THR A 311 18.35 -11.48 3.29
CA THR A 311 17.74 -12.59 4.04
C THR A 311 17.26 -13.68 3.09
N LYS A 312 17.73 -14.91 3.25
CA LYS A 312 17.40 -16.01 2.34
C LYS A 312 15.93 -16.40 2.48
N LYS A 313 15.34 -16.82 1.37
CA LYS A 313 13.96 -17.36 1.32
C LYS A 313 13.80 -18.45 2.40
N ASN A 314 12.75 -18.31 3.22
CA ASN A 314 12.46 -19.21 4.35
C ASN A 314 13.49 -19.24 5.50
N GLU A 315 14.41 -18.29 5.60
CA GLU A 315 15.40 -18.24 6.69
C GLU A 315 14.71 -18.03 8.05
N ALA A 316 13.75 -17.10 8.12
CA ALA A 316 12.93 -16.87 9.32
C ALA A 316 12.21 -18.15 9.77
N VAL A 317 11.63 -18.92 8.83
CA VAL A 317 10.97 -20.20 9.13
C VAL A 317 11.99 -21.23 9.66
N LYS A 318 13.18 -21.31 9.06
CA LYS A 318 14.25 -22.21 9.52
C LYS A 318 14.71 -21.84 10.91
N SER A 319 14.90 -20.55 11.18
CA SER A 319 15.28 -20.03 12.50
C SER A 319 14.24 -20.36 13.56
N LEU A 320 12.96 -20.16 13.27
CA LEU A 320 11.87 -20.54 14.17
C LEU A 320 11.84 -22.05 14.43
N LYS A 321 11.94 -22.87 13.39
CA LYS A 321 12.01 -24.35 13.54
C LYS A 321 13.17 -24.78 14.42
N LYS A 322 14.38 -24.18 14.24
CA LYS A 322 15.55 -24.48 15.07
C LYS A 322 15.28 -24.14 16.53
N ARG A 323 14.71 -22.95 16.83
CA ARG A 323 14.38 -22.52 18.19
C ARG A 323 13.39 -23.48 18.87
N LEU A 324 12.31 -23.86 18.15
CA LEU A 324 11.31 -24.80 18.68
C LEU A 324 11.93 -26.20 18.97
N LYS A 325 12.79 -26.69 18.06
CA LYS A 325 13.50 -27.96 18.25
C LYS A 325 14.42 -27.93 19.49
N LEU A 326 15.16 -26.83 19.68
CA LEU A 326 15.99 -26.65 20.86
C LEU A 326 15.16 -26.66 22.15
N ASN A 327 14.00 -26.01 22.17
CA ASN A 327 13.10 -26.04 23.32
C ASN A 327 12.58 -27.46 23.59
N ALA A 328 12.20 -28.21 22.58
CA ALA A 328 11.76 -29.59 22.73
C ALA A 328 12.85 -30.50 23.32
N GLU A 329 14.08 -30.38 22.82
CA GLU A 329 15.21 -31.15 23.38
C GLU A 329 15.54 -30.75 24.84
N LYS A 330 15.49 -29.44 25.18
CA LYS A 330 15.70 -28.93 26.53
C LYS A 330 14.79 -29.59 27.57
N TYR A 331 13.52 -29.82 27.22
CA TYR A 331 12.50 -30.35 28.13
C TYR A 331 12.19 -31.85 27.91
N LYS A 332 12.94 -32.54 27.03
CA LYS A 332 12.69 -33.94 26.65
C LYS A 332 12.65 -34.89 27.84
N LYS A 333 13.49 -34.66 28.87
CA LYS A 333 13.49 -35.49 30.07
C LYS A 333 12.19 -35.38 30.87
N LEU A 334 11.63 -34.18 30.96
CA LEU A 334 10.37 -33.91 31.66
C LEU A 334 9.16 -34.54 30.97
N LEU A 335 9.20 -34.71 29.66
CA LEU A 335 8.14 -35.40 28.91
C LEU A 335 8.05 -36.89 29.19
N LYS A 336 9.09 -37.49 29.80
CA LYS A 336 9.10 -38.91 30.20
C LYS A 336 8.45 -39.16 31.55
N THR A 337 8.20 -38.12 32.36
CA THR A 337 7.43 -38.22 33.58
C THR A 337 5.96 -38.41 33.24
N LYS A 338 5.35 -39.50 33.76
CA LYS A 338 3.90 -39.69 33.61
C LYS A 338 3.18 -38.56 34.33
N PRO A 339 2.07 -38.03 33.71
CA PRO A 339 1.22 -37.02 34.35
C PRO A 339 0.63 -37.53 35.67
#